data_c1b91e5a57b6d4c16051f2cf4121fa1b
#
_entry.id   c1b91e5a57b6d4c16051f2cf4121fa1b
#
_cell.length_a   1.000
_cell.length_b   1.000
_cell.length_c   1.000
_cell.angle_alpha   90.00
_cell.angle_beta   90.00
_cell.angle_gamma   90.00
#
_symmetry.space_group_name_H-M   'P 1'
#
loop_
_entity.id
_entity.type
_entity.pdbx_description
1 polymer ?
#
loop_
_entity_poly.entity_id
_entity_poly.type
_entity_poly.pdbx_seq_one_letter_code
_entity_poly.pdbx_strand_id
1 'polypeptide(L)'
;MSSLIQTKTICTKDNIILSKDTQNNAFHLKFDIENPNIVLPNLITFGIFQLLGELNKDVLESITVTKTYSDSEIDLLYIFKQFGADLGISQKYMHIRVKGFAEDKKITFTSSSSKCDSEIDKELELIENSESTMVVEWEHDHKVHVSYYFSAHVQDNLPIYMENLMGMLTKKMFYRVKTFIENMKI
;
A
#
# COMPACT_ATOMS: atom_id res chain seq x y z
N MET A 1 -28.92 7.23 3.13
CA MET A 1 -28.93 6.22 2.05
C MET A 1 -27.50 5.76 1.85
N SER A 2 -27.14 4.57 2.34
CA SER A 2 -25.81 4.01 2.08
C SER A 2 -25.81 3.53 0.62
N SER A 3 -25.07 4.21 -0.25
CA SER A 3 -24.81 3.73 -1.59
C SER A 3 -24.12 2.37 -1.47
N LEU A 4 -24.74 1.34 -2.01
CA LEU A 4 -24.11 0.02 -2.16
C LEU A 4 -22.85 0.21 -2.99
N ILE A 5 -21.68 0.10 -2.34
CA ILE A 5 -20.39 0.14 -3.02
C ILE A 5 -20.37 -1.05 -4.00
N GLN A 6 -20.41 -0.76 -5.30
CA GLN A 6 -20.30 -1.80 -6.32
C GLN A 6 -18.83 -2.18 -6.50
N THR A 7 -18.41 -3.24 -5.80
CA THR A 7 -17.06 -3.79 -5.95
C THR A 7 -17.04 -4.94 -6.93
N LYS A 8 -16.09 -4.94 -7.85
CA LYS A 8 -15.81 -6.04 -8.78
C LYS A 8 -14.51 -6.73 -8.36
N THR A 9 -14.56 -8.03 -8.10
CA THR A 9 -13.35 -8.82 -7.86
C THR A 9 -12.53 -8.90 -9.16
N ILE A 10 -11.26 -8.49 -9.07
CA ILE A 10 -10.29 -8.55 -10.18
C ILE A 10 -9.55 -9.88 -10.14
N CYS A 11 -9.11 -10.28 -8.94
CA CYS A 11 -8.24 -11.46 -8.78
C CYS A 11 -8.39 -12.02 -7.36
N THR A 12 -8.50 -13.35 -7.31
CA THR A 12 -8.36 -14.12 -6.06
C THR A 12 -7.25 -15.13 -6.27
N LYS A 13 -6.09 -14.89 -5.70
CA LYS A 13 -4.91 -15.75 -5.83
C LYS A 13 -4.02 -15.55 -4.60
N ASP A 14 -3.35 -16.63 -4.18
CA ASP A 14 -2.40 -16.62 -3.05
C ASP A 14 -3.05 -16.18 -1.74
N ASN A 15 -4.34 -16.51 -1.56
CA ASN A 15 -5.17 -16.08 -0.43
C ASN A 15 -5.26 -14.56 -0.26
N ILE A 16 -5.06 -13.82 -1.35
CA ILE A 16 -5.29 -12.37 -1.42
C ILE A 16 -6.41 -12.09 -2.40
N ILE A 17 -7.43 -11.39 -1.95
CA ILE A 17 -8.55 -10.91 -2.76
C ILE A 17 -8.27 -9.48 -3.15
N LEU A 18 -8.19 -9.20 -4.45
CA LEU A 18 -8.14 -7.85 -5.01
C LEU A 18 -9.48 -7.55 -5.67
N SER A 19 -10.12 -6.47 -5.26
CA SER A 19 -11.32 -5.92 -5.88
C SER A 19 -11.16 -4.45 -6.21
N LYS A 20 -11.98 -3.97 -7.14
CA LYS A 20 -12.04 -2.56 -7.56
C LYS A 20 -13.43 -2.02 -7.27
N ASP A 21 -13.49 -0.87 -6.64
CA ASP A 21 -14.68 -0.03 -6.59
C ASP A 21 -14.81 0.69 -7.94
N THR A 22 -15.88 0.36 -8.66
CA THR A 22 -16.08 0.90 -10.02
C THR A 22 -16.56 2.35 -10.02
N GLN A 23 -17.04 2.87 -8.89
CA GLN A 23 -17.52 4.24 -8.77
C GLN A 23 -16.39 5.22 -8.44
N ASN A 24 -15.46 4.81 -7.57
CA ASN A 24 -14.42 5.69 -7.03
C ASN A 24 -13.02 5.39 -7.58
N ASN A 25 -12.91 4.47 -8.53
CA ASN A 25 -11.62 4.00 -9.09
C ASN A 25 -10.60 3.61 -8.01
N ALA A 26 -11.09 3.03 -6.91
CA ALA A 26 -10.29 2.61 -5.78
C ALA A 26 -10.18 1.09 -5.73
N PHE A 27 -9.11 0.61 -5.10
CA PHE A 27 -8.83 -0.82 -4.96
C PHE A 27 -8.98 -1.25 -3.51
N HIS A 28 -9.34 -2.50 -3.33
CA HIS A 28 -9.45 -3.12 -2.02
C HIS A 28 -8.73 -4.47 -2.02
N LEU A 29 -7.77 -4.61 -1.12
CA LEU A 29 -7.07 -5.87 -0.83
C LEU A 29 -7.56 -6.42 0.50
N LYS A 30 -7.84 -7.73 0.54
CA LYS A 30 -8.15 -8.47 1.78
C LYS A 30 -7.30 -9.73 1.82
N PHE A 31 -6.66 -9.97 2.96
CA PHE A 31 -5.88 -11.18 3.19
C PHE A 31 -5.59 -11.38 4.67
N ASP A 32 -5.25 -12.62 5.01
CA ASP A 32 -4.78 -12.99 6.35
C ASP A 32 -3.27 -13.20 6.32
N ILE A 33 -2.61 -12.97 7.46
CA ILE A 33 -1.23 -13.37 7.74
C ILE A 33 -1.26 -14.26 8.97
N GLU A 34 -0.64 -15.44 8.88
CA GLU A 34 -0.54 -16.39 9.98
C GLU A 34 0.92 -16.78 10.20
N ASN A 35 1.40 -16.70 11.45
CA ASN A 35 2.69 -17.23 11.84
C ASN A 35 2.65 -17.72 13.31
N PRO A 36 2.71 -19.03 13.57
CA PRO A 36 2.59 -19.58 14.91
C PRO A 36 3.78 -19.25 15.83
N ASN A 37 4.88 -18.75 15.28
CA ASN A 37 6.12 -18.48 16.03
C ASN A 37 6.25 -17.00 16.45
N ILE A 38 5.37 -16.12 15.98
CA ILE A 38 5.52 -14.66 16.13
C ILE A 38 4.23 -14.05 16.67
N VAL A 39 4.37 -13.11 17.60
CA VAL A 39 3.27 -12.21 18.01
C VAL A 39 3.12 -11.14 16.95
N LEU A 40 2.23 -11.38 15.99
CA LEU A 40 2.07 -10.55 14.77
C LEU A 40 1.72 -9.09 15.06
N PRO A 41 0.85 -8.74 16.05
CA PRO A 41 0.57 -7.35 16.39
C PRO A 41 1.82 -6.49 16.66
N ASN A 42 2.87 -7.07 17.21
CA ASN A 42 4.13 -6.36 17.50
C ASN A 42 4.89 -5.93 16.22
N LEU A 43 4.61 -6.56 15.09
CA LEU A 43 5.21 -6.22 13.79
C LEU A 43 4.44 -5.11 13.06
N ILE A 44 3.21 -4.81 13.49
CA ILE A 44 2.34 -3.85 12.82
C ILE A 44 2.69 -2.43 13.30
N THR A 45 3.78 -1.92 12.78
CA THR A 45 4.32 -0.58 13.05
C THR A 45 4.61 0.14 11.73
N PHE A 46 5.07 1.38 11.78
CA PHE A 46 5.57 2.06 10.57
C PHE A 46 6.72 1.34 9.87
N GLY A 47 7.43 0.44 10.57
CA GLY A 47 8.44 -0.43 9.97
C GLY A 47 7.91 -1.33 8.84
N ILE A 48 6.60 -1.56 8.76
CA ILE A 48 5.98 -2.33 7.67
C ILE A 48 6.19 -1.64 6.31
N PHE A 49 6.27 -0.30 6.26
CA PHE A 49 6.50 0.44 5.03
C PHE A 49 7.96 0.29 4.56
N GLN A 50 8.93 0.24 5.49
CA GLN A 50 10.32 -0.04 5.14
C GLN A 50 10.47 -1.47 4.61
N LEU A 51 9.83 -2.45 5.29
CA LEU A 51 9.80 -3.83 4.84
C LEU A 51 9.17 -3.96 3.44
N LEU A 52 8.11 -3.20 3.17
CA LEU A 52 7.48 -3.15 1.86
C LEU A 52 8.51 -2.71 0.78
N GLY A 53 9.30 -1.67 1.06
CA GLY A 53 10.36 -1.20 0.16
C GLY A 53 11.46 -2.24 -0.07
N GLU A 54 11.97 -2.85 1.02
CA GLU A 54 13.05 -3.83 0.94
C GLU A 54 12.67 -5.09 0.15
N LEU A 55 11.45 -5.56 0.28
CA LEU A 55 10.97 -6.75 -0.41
C LEU A 55 10.54 -6.51 -1.86
N ASN A 56 10.41 -5.26 -2.29
CA ASN A 56 9.84 -4.91 -3.58
C ASN A 56 10.75 -4.00 -4.42
N LYS A 57 12.07 -4.21 -4.36
CA LYS A 57 13.08 -3.43 -5.12
C LYS A 57 12.95 -3.51 -6.64
N ASP A 58 12.15 -4.43 -7.17
CA ASP A 58 11.80 -4.50 -8.59
C ASP A 58 10.62 -3.59 -8.97
N VAL A 59 9.83 -3.14 -7.99
CA VAL A 59 8.69 -2.23 -8.17
C VAL A 59 9.02 -0.83 -7.65
N LEU A 60 9.71 -0.77 -6.53
CA LEU A 60 10.08 0.45 -5.83
C LEU A 60 11.58 0.66 -5.91
N GLU A 61 11.98 1.87 -6.27
CA GLU A 61 13.36 2.30 -6.16
C GLU A 61 13.71 2.60 -4.71
N SER A 62 12.83 3.35 -4.03
CA SER A 62 12.98 3.66 -2.61
C SER A 62 11.66 3.94 -1.91
N ILE A 63 11.64 3.71 -0.59
CA ILE A 63 10.69 4.30 0.36
C ILE A 63 11.52 4.98 1.46
N THR A 64 11.29 6.27 1.66
CA THR A 64 12.05 7.07 2.62
C THR A 64 11.12 7.82 3.55
N VAL A 65 11.39 7.78 4.85
CA VAL A 65 10.74 8.66 5.83
C VAL A 65 11.35 10.05 5.66
N THR A 66 10.58 11.00 5.15
CA THR A 66 11.04 12.38 4.93
C THR A 66 10.83 13.25 6.15
N LYS A 67 9.83 12.94 6.98
CA LYS A 67 9.54 13.66 8.21
C LYS A 67 8.82 12.78 9.21
N THR A 68 9.16 12.94 10.49
CA THR A 68 8.47 12.35 11.63
C THR A 68 7.86 13.47 12.45
N TYR A 69 6.55 13.42 12.67
CA TYR A 69 5.82 14.40 13.49
C TYR A 69 5.60 13.90 14.91
N SER A 70 5.34 12.59 15.04
CA SER A 70 5.12 11.90 16.31
C SER A 70 5.31 10.40 16.12
N ASP A 71 5.14 9.62 17.17
CA ASP A 71 5.14 8.14 17.12
C ASP A 71 3.98 7.58 16.30
N SER A 72 2.99 8.42 15.99
CA SER A 72 1.77 8.04 15.23
C SER A 72 1.60 8.79 13.91
N GLU A 73 2.56 9.62 13.47
CA GLU A 73 2.44 10.41 12.24
C GLU A 73 3.79 10.64 11.56
N ILE A 74 3.91 10.20 10.30
CA ILE A 74 5.11 10.33 9.47
C ILE A 74 4.76 10.74 8.05
N ASP A 75 5.72 11.35 7.35
CA ASP A 75 5.67 11.53 5.89
C ASP A 75 6.60 10.52 5.22
N LEU A 76 6.11 9.91 4.15
CA LEU A 76 6.82 8.93 3.33
C LEU A 76 6.92 9.40 1.89
N LEU A 77 8.11 9.27 1.31
CA LEU A 77 8.37 9.43 -0.12
C LEU A 77 8.58 8.04 -0.74
N TYR A 78 7.74 7.71 -1.70
CA TYR A 78 7.86 6.54 -2.56
C TYR A 78 8.40 6.97 -3.90
N ILE A 79 9.46 6.33 -4.38
CA ILE A 79 9.93 6.44 -5.76
C ILE A 79 9.72 5.08 -6.41
N PHE A 80 8.90 5.05 -7.45
CA PHE A 80 8.62 3.82 -8.19
C PHE A 80 9.73 3.59 -9.23
N LYS A 81 10.01 2.32 -9.53
CA LYS A 81 10.81 2.00 -10.71
C LYS A 81 10.11 2.48 -11.96
N GLN A 82 10.87 2.92 -12.94
CA GLN A 82 10.30 3.33 -14.21
C GLN A 82 9.70 2.11 -14.94
N PHE A 83 8.41 2.19 -15.22
CA PHE A 83 7.68 1.20 -16.01
C PHE A 83 7.23 1.85 -17.32
N GLY A 84 7.45 1.14 -18.44
CA GLY A 84 6.96 1.61 -19.73
C GLY A 84 7.69 2.83 -20.27
N ALA A 85 8.99 2.96 -20.02
CA ALA A 85 9.83 3.98 -20.62
C ALA A 85 9.69 3.99 -22.16
N ASP A 86 9.64 2.81 -22.77
CA ASP A 86 9.44 2.63 -24.21
C ASP A 86 8.06 3.11 -24.69
N LEU A 87 7.11 3.32 -23.78
CA LEU A 87 5.78 3.87 -24.04
C LEU A 87 5.68 5.37 -23.69
N GLY A 88 6.80 6.00 -23.34
CA GLY A 88 6.83 7.41 -22.93
C GLY A 88 6.23 7.67 -21.55
N ILE A 89 6.11 6.64 -20.69
CA ILE A 89 5.60 6.80 -19.33
C ILE A 89 6.76 7.28 -18.45
N SER A 90 6.61 8.45 -17.83
CA SER A 90 7.59 9.00 -16.89
C SER A 90 7.66 8.18 -15.61
N GLN A 91 8.83 8.18 -14.98
CA GLN A 91 8.98 7.61 -13.64
C GLN A 91 8.11 8.37 -12.64
N LYS A 92 7.48 7.66 -11.73
CA LYS A 92 6.51 8.23 -10.78
C LYS A 92 7.05 8.26 -9.36
N TYR A 93 6.59 9.25 -8.62
CA TYR A 93 6.76 9.29 -7.17
C TYR A 93 5.45 9.62 -6.47
N MET A 94 5.38 9.31 -5.19
CA MET A 94 4.25 9.60 -4.34
C MET A 94 4.77 10.08 -2.98
N HIS A 95 4.27 11.22 -2.50
CA HIS A 95 4.59 11.72 -1.17
C HIS A 95 3.31 11.76 -0.34
N ILE A 96 3.29 10.99 0.74
CA ILE A 96 2.10 10.79 1.56
C ILE A 96 2.39 11.02 3.04
N ARG A 97 1.39 11.52 3.75
CA ARG A 97 1.34 11.53 5.20
C ARG A 97 0.59 10.32 5.70
N VAL A 98 1.21 9.58 6.60
CA VAL A 98 0.63 8.39 7.21
C VAL A 98 0.38 8.64 8.69
N LYS A 99 -0.83 8.31 9.15
CA LYS A 99 -1.24 8.35 10.56
C LYS A 99 -1.61 6.96 11.03
N GLY A 100 -1.08 6.57 12.17
CA GLY A 100 -1.37 5.29 12.82
C GLY A 100 -2.26 5.48 14.05
N PHE A 101 -3.30 4.67 14.18
CA PHE A 101 -4.22 4.63 15.31
C PHE A 101 -4.27 3.20 15.84
N ALA A 102 -3.95 3.01 17.12
CA ALA A 102 -4.04 1.73 17.79
C ALA A 102 -5.25 1.72 18.72
N GLU A 103 -6.06 0.67 18.60
CA GLU A 103 -7.18 0.34 19.47
C GLU A 103 -6.98 -1.07 20.02
N ASP A 104 -7.90 -1.55 20.87
CA ASP A 104 -7.85 -2.95 21.29
C ASP A 104 -8.01 -3.87 20.08
N LYS A 105 -7.03 -4.75 19.86
CA LYS A 105 -6.99 -5.74 18.77
C LYS A 105 -7.17 -5.19 17.35
N LYS A 106 -6.82 -3.91 17.16
CA LYS A 106 -6.92 -3.24 15.87
C LYS A 106 -5.90 -2.14 15.73
N ILE A 107 -5.26 -2.08 14.58
CA ILE A 107 -4.42 -0.95 14.16
C ILE A 107 -4.94 -0.45 12.82
N THR A 108 -5.10 0.86 12.70
CA THR A 108 -5.50 1.51 11.47
C THR A 108 -4.42 2.50 11.04
N PHE A 109 -3.95 2.38 9.81
CA PHE A 109 -3.13 3.40 9.14
C PHE A 109 -3.99 4.10 8.09
N THR A 110 -4.03 5.43 8.16
CA THR A 110 -4.61 6.24 7.10
C THR A 110 -3.52 7.02 6.41
N SER A 111 -3.60 7.19 5.10
CA SER A 111 -2.68 8.04 4.38
C SER A 111 -3.39 8.97 3.40
N SER A 112 -2.79 10.11 3.16
CA SER A 112 -3.21 11.07 2.14
C SER A 112 -2.00 11.74 1.52
N SER A 113 -2.15 12.22 0.29
CA SER A 113 -1.11 13.02 -0.38
C SER A 113 -0.69 14.20 0.49
N SER A 114 0.60 14.46 0.55
CA SER A 114 1.17 15.60 1.26
C SER A 114 2.22 16.30 0.40
N LYS A 115 2.51 17.56 0.73
CA LYS A 115 3.55 18.31 0.03
C LYS A 115 4.92 17.81 0.48
N CYS A 116 5.80 17.59 -0.48
CA CYS A 116 7.19 17.27 -0.20
C CYS A 116 8.00 18.57 -0.14
N ASP A 117 8.68 18.81 1.00
CA ASP A 117 9.56 19.97 1.17
C ASP A 117 10.99 19.70 0.64
N SER A 118 11.29 18.46 0.25
CA SER A 118 12.58 18.06 -0.31
C SER A 118 12.63 18.35 -1.81
N GLU A 119 13.82 18.66 -2.33
CA GLU A 119 14.04 18.69 -3.77
C GLU A 119 13.84 17.29 -4.35
N ILE A 120 12.88 17.18 -5.25
CA ILE A 120 12.58 15.97 -6.01
C ILE A 120 13.11 16.19 -7.44
N ASP A 121 13.67 15.13 -8.02
CA ASP A 121 14.12 15.17 -9.40
C ASP A 121 12.97 15.62 -10.32
N LYS A 122 13.26 16.60 -11.18
CA LYS A 122 12.27 17.20 -12.08
C LYS A 122 11.76 16.25 -13.18
N GLU A 123 12.46 15.12 -13.36
CA GLU A 123 12.04 14.08 -14.31
C GLU A 123 10.97 13.14 -13.71
N LEU A 124 10.78 13.20 -12.40
CA LEU A 124 9.78 12.40 -11.70
C LEU A 124 8.40 13.08 -11.73
N GLU A 125 7.37 12.33 -12.07
CA GLU A 125 6.00 12.81 -12.02
C GLU A 125 5.28 12.36 -10.74
N LEU A 126 4.56 13.31 -10.13
CA LEU A 126 3.78 13.07 -8.92
C LEU A 126 2.53 12.24 -9.21
N ILE A 127 2.31 11.19 -8.43
CA ILE A 127 1.00 10.54 -8.31
C ILE A 127 0.15 11.36 -7.33
N GLU A 128 -0.80 12.12 -7.87
CA GLU A 128 -1.66 13.00 -7.09
C GLU A 128 -2.83 12.25 -6.42
N ASN A 129 -3.43 12.90 -5.43
CA ASN A 129 -4.66 12.44 -4.78
C ASN A 129 -4.63 10.98 -4.32
N SER A 130 -3.47 10.55 -3.80
CA SER A 130 -3.34 9.22 -3.20
C SER A 130 -3.94 9.21 -1.82
N GLU A 131 -4.87 8.32 -1.59
CA GLU A 131 -5.48 8.07 -0.29
C GLU A 131 -5.49 6.58 -0.01
N SER A 132 -5.24 6.22 1.25
CA SER A 132 -5.39 4.83 1.65
C SER A 132 -5.82 4.69 3.11
N THR A 133 -6.44 3.56 3.38
CA THR A 133 -6.74 3.09 4.73
C THR A 133 -6.37 1.61 4.81
N MET A 134 -5.45 1.29 5.71
CA MET A 134 -5.11 -0.08 6.05
C MET A 134 -5.59 -0.39 7.47
N VAL A 135 -6.45 -1.38 7.59
CA VAL A 135 -6.96 -1.88 8.86
C VAL A 135 -6.37 -3.25 9.08
N VAL A 136 -5.74 -3.45 10.23
CA VAL A 136 -5.23 -4.74 10.68
C VAL A 136 -5.93 -5.09 11.99
N GLU A 137 -6.66 -6.20 11.97
CA GLU A 137 -7.44 -6.71 13.11
C GLU A 137 -7.00 -8.13 13.46
N TRP A 138 -7.10 -8.49 14.73
CA TRP A 138 -6.76 -9.84 15.20
C TRP A 138 -7.64 -10.29 16.36
N GLU A 139 -7.92 -11.58 16.40
CA GLU A 139 -8.54 -12.23 17.55
C GLU A 139 -7.45 -12.89 18.41
N HIS A 140 -6.43 -13.46 17.74
CA HIS A 140 -5.30 -14.19 18.32
C HIS A 140 -3.98 -13.60 17.82
N ASP A 141 -2.96 -13.62 18.67
CA ASP A 141 -1.67 -12.97 18.40
C ASP A 141 -0.89 -13.53 17.20
N HIS A 142 -1.24 -14.72 16.73
CA HIS A 142 -0.56 -15.42 15.64
C HIS A 142 -1.27 -15.34 14.29
N LYS A 143 -2.40 -14.62 14.24
CA LYS A 143 -3.18 -14.38 13.02
C LYS A 143 -3.71 -12.98 12.98
N VAL A 144 -3.48 -12.29 11.87
CA VAL A 144 -4.05 -10.96 11.61
C VAL A 144 -4.82 -10.95 10.31
N HIS A 145 -5.90 -10.17 10.28
CA HIS A 145 -6.71 -9.89 9.11
C HIS A 145 -6.37 -8.49 8.59
N VAL A 146 -5.97 -8.40 7.34
CA VAL A 146 -5.59 -7.14 6.69
C VAL A 146 -6.65 -6.74 5.68
N SER A 147 -7.14 -5.53 5.80
CA SER A 147 -8.04 -4.88 4.85
C SER A 147 -7.38 -3.56 4.41
N TYR A 148 -7.00 -3.45 3.14
CA TYR A 148 -6.32 -2.29 2.59
C TYR A 148 -7.11 -1.70 1.43
N TYR A 149 -7.65 -0.51 1.65
CA TYR A 149 -8.33 0.30 0.65
C TYR A 149 -7.40 1.41 0.20
N PHE A 150 -7.29 1.64 -1.10
CA PHE A 150 -6.45 2.70 -1.64
C PHE A 150 -6.95 3.21 -2.98
N SER A 151 -6.76 4.50 -3.19
CA SER A 151 -6.92 5.16 -4.48
C SER A 151 -5.62 5.89 -4.82
N ALA A 152 -5.30 5.94 -6.10
CA ALA A 152 -4.19 6.70 -6.61
C ALA A 152 -4.57 7.22 -8.00
N HIS A 153 -4.50 8.52 -8.19
CA HIS A 153 -4.75 9.12 -9.49
C HIS A 153 -3.45 9.11 -10.29
N VAL A 154 -3.32 8.13 -11.14
CA VAL A 154 -2.23 8.12 -12.13
C VAL A 154 -2.73 8.94 -13.31
N GLN A 155 -2.11 10.12 -13.50
CA GLN A 155 -2.46 10.98 -14.63
C GLN A 155 -2.31 10.20 -15.95
N ASP A 156 -3.35 10.25 -16.73
CA ASP A 156 -3.51 10.28 -18.17
C ASP A 156 -3.05 9.14 -19.06
N ASN A 157 -3.96 8.78 -19.94
CA ASN A 157 -3.76 8.00 -21.17
C ASN A 157 -3.16 6.61 -21.00
N LEU A 158 -3.28 6.02 -19.79
CA LEU A 158 -2.97 4.61 -19.67
C LEU A 158 -3.95 3.81 -20.53
N PRO A 159 -3.46 2.91 -21.38
CA PRO A 159 -4.31 2.01 -22.12
C PRO A 159 -5.28 1.27 -21.17
N ILE A 160 -6.50 1.01 -21.61
CA ILE A 160 -7.57 0.37 -20.80
C ILE A 160 -7.08 -0.90 -20.11
N TYR A 161 -6.18 -1.67 -20.75
CA TYR A 161 -5.60 -2.88 -20.14
C TYR A 161 -4.70 -2.61 -18.93
N MET A 162 -4.24 -1.37 -18.74
CA MET A 162 -3.43 -0.95 -17.58
C MET A 162 -4.26 -0.40 -16.42
N GLU A 163 -5.57 -0.26 -16.56
CA GLU A 163 -6.44 0.27 -15.49
C GLU A 163 -6.30 -0.45 -14.15
N ASN A 164 -5.97 -1.73 -14.18
CA ASN A 164 -5.80 -2.55 -12.97
C ASN A 164 -4.34 -2.68 -12.51
N LEU A 165 -3.41 -2.05 -13.24
CA LEU A 165 -1.97 -2.21 -13.00
C LEU A 165 -1.60 -1.84 -11.56
N MET A 166 -2.08 -0.71 -11.06
CA MET A 166 -1.77 -0.25 -9.69
C MET A 166 -2.27 -1.25 -8.64
N GLY A 167 -3.50 -1.75 -8.81
CA GLY A 167 -4.04 -2.80 -7.94
C GLY A 167 -3.20 -4.08 -7.97
N MET A 168 -2.81 -4.53 -9.15
CA MET A 168 -2.01 -5.74 -9.33
C MET A 168 -0.59 -5.59 -8.77
N LEU A 169 0.05 -4.43 -8.95
CA LEU A 169 1.37 -4.14 -8.36
C LEU A 169 1.28 -4.11 -6.83
N THR A 170 0.28 -3.43 -6.29
CA THR A 170 0.06 -3.37 -4.84
C THR A 170 -0.20 -4.77 -4.26
N LYS A 171 -1.05 -5.59 -4.93
CA LYS A 171 -1.24 -7.00 -4.54
C LYS A 171 0.07 -7.77 -4.52
N LYS A 172 0.92 -7.63 -5.55
CA LYS A 172 2.23 -8.28 -5.63
C LYS A 172 3.13 -7.86 -4.46
N MET A 173 3.15 -6.57 -4.13
CA MET A 173 3.95 -6.05 -3.03
C MET A 173 3.50 -6.64 -1.68
N PHE A 174 2.21 -6.62 -1.40
CA PHE A 174 1.68 -7.19 -0.14
C PHE A 174 1.80 -8.71 -0.07
N TYR A 175 1.71 -9.42 -1.20
CA TYR A 175 1.97 -10.86 -1.24
C TYR A 175 3.37 -11.21 -0.74
N ARG A 176 4.39 -10.44 -1.13
CA ARG A 176 5.76 -10.65 -0.67
C ARG A 176 5.93 -10.38 0.83
N VAL A 177 5.31 -9.30 1.32
CA VAL A 177 5.32 -8.99 2.76
C VAL A 177 4.63 -10.11 3.55
N LYS A 178 3.43 -10.54 3.12
CA LYS A 178 2.71 -11.67 3.69
C LYS A 178 3.60 -12.92 3.75
N THR A 179 4.14 -13.33 2.60
CA THR A 179 4.97 -14.54 2.49
C THR A 179 6.23 -14.44 3.35
N PHE A 180 6.86 -13.28 3.42
CA PHE A 180 8.02 -13.05 4.27
C PHE A 180 7.67 -13.26 5.74
N ILE A 181 6.61 -12.59 6.23
CA ILE A 181 6.18 -12.69 7.63
C ILE A 181 5.77 -14.12 7.99
N GLU A 182 5.03 -14.82 7.12
CA GLU A 182 4.58 -16.20 7.33
C GLU A 182 5.74 -17.20 7.40
N ASN A 183 6.87 -16.92 6.75
CA ASN A 183 8.05 -17.78 6.74
C ASN A 183 9.13 -17.37 7.77
N MET A 184 8.92 -16.28 8.53
CA MET A 184 9.86 -15.88 9.57
C MET A 184 9.93 -16.96 10.67
N LYS A 185 11.16 -17.28 11.06
CA LYS A 185 11.47 -18.17 12.20
C LYS A 185 12.29 -17.37 13.19
N ILE A 186 11.91 -17.40 14.44
CA ILE A 186 12.67 -16.83 15.56
C ILE A 186 13.45 -17.96 16.23
#